data_cfd57580cd194da83537c010b415f77b
#
_entry.id   cfd57580cd194da83537c010b415f77b
#
_cell.length_a   1.000
_cell.length_b   1.000
_cell.length_c   1.000
_cell.angle_alpha   90.00
_cell.angle_beta   90.00
_cell.angle_gamma   90.00
#
_symmetry.space_group_name_H-M   'P 1'
#
loop_
_entity.id
_entity.type
_entity.pdbx_description
1 polymer ?
#
loop_
_entity_poly.entity_id
_entity_poly.type
_entity_poly.pdbx_seq_one_letter_code
_entity_poly.pdbx_strand_id
1 'polypeptide(L)'
;TIKYFFTIDANIERYLWYSYYLPMLFIPQAALQAAILLGQPEEYTLPKWSKLIYLPAIFCFLLVISNDFHQRVFSFPLGEIWTDKAYCYESGYYIVLLWEILCGVSAFILMVYKCRLSQRKKYLPVIGICITIIYAVIHASGVQWMQVIGGDITAVLCLMFVCIFES
;
A
#
# COMPACT_ATOMS: atom_id res chain seq x y z
N THR A 1 -6.79 12.79 7.52
CA THR A 1 -7.27 13.72 8.59
C THR A 1 -6.50 15.04 8.56
N ILE A 2 -5.17 15.05 8.39
CA ILE A 2 -4.33 16.26 8.29
C ILE A 2 -4.77 17.15 7.12
N LYS A 3 -5.12 16.56 5.98
CA LYS A 3 -5.60 17.23 4.76
C LYS A 3 -6.74 18.23 5.03
N TYR A 4 -7.66 17.88 5.91
CA TYR A 4 -8.85 18.71 6.20
C TYR A 4 -8.62 19.79 7.25
N PHE A 5 -7.48 19.76 7.97
CA PHE A 5 -7.15 20.76 8.99
C PHE A 5 -6.27 21.91 8.49
N PHE A 6 -5.53 21.72 7.39
CA PHE A 6 -4.54 22.67 6.88
C PHE A 6 -4.82 23.15 5.45
N THR A 7 -6.08 23.19 5.01
CA THR A 7 -6.49 23.66 3.68
C THR A 7 -6.24 25.16 3.48
N ILE A 8 -4.99 25.54 3.25
CA ILE A 8 -4.62 26.92 2.95
C ILE A 8 -4.15 27.08 1.50
N ASP A 9 -3.58 26.00 0.90
CA ASP A 9 -3.03 26.03 -0.47
C ASP A 9 -3.31 24.71 -1.19
N ALA A 10 -3.92 24.78 -2.38
CA ALA A 10 -4.24 23.63 -3.23
C ALA A 10 -2.99 22.82 -3.61
N ASN A 11 -1.82 23.47 -3.72
CA ASN A 11 -0.56 22.79 -4.00
C ASN A 11 -0.11 21.92 -2.81
N ILE A 12 -0.20 22.46 -1.59
CA ILE A 12 0.15 21.72 -0.38
C ILE A 12 -0.78 20.51 -0.22
N GLU A 13 -2.07 20.70 -0.46
CA GLU A 13 -3.07 19.63 -0.40
C GLU A 13 -2.74 18.51 -1.41
N ARG A 14 -2.38 18.85 -2.64
CA ARG A 14 -1.98 17.91 -3.68
C ARG A 14 -0.72 17.12 -3.30
N TYR A 15 0.33 17.78 -2.83
CA TYR A 15 1.56 17.09 -2.40
C TYR A 15 1.35 16.25 -1.15
N LEU A 16 0.49 16.64 -0.22
CA LEU A 16 0.06 15.79 0.88
C LEU A 16 -0.66 14.54 0.35
N TRP A 17 -1.50 14.69 -0.66
CA TRP A 17 -2.17 13.55 -1.30
C TRP A 17 -1.16 12.61 -1.99
N TYR A 18 -0.19 13.14 -2.74
CA TYR A 18 0.88 12.32 -3.30
C TYR A 18 1.71 11.60 -2.21
N SER A 19 1.89 12.22 -1.06
CA SER A 19 2.64 11.64 0.05
C SER A 19 1.99 10.39 0.65
N TYR A 20 0.67 10.17 0.44
CA TYR A 20 0.01 8.92 0.83
C TYR A 20 0.57 7.70 0.09
N TYR A 21 1.15 7.88 -1.08
CA TYR A 21 1.78 6.79 -1.83
C TYR A 21 3.09 6.31 -1.19
N LEU A 22 3.71 7.11 -0.32
CA LEU A 22 4.89 6.67 0.41
C LEU A 22 4.59 5.46 1.31
N PRO A 23 3.72 5.54 2.32
CA PRO A 23 3.37 4.37 3.13
C PRO A 23 2.74 3.26 2.29
N MET A 24 1.91 3.58 1.31
CA MET A 24 1.25 2.61 0.44
C MET A 24 2.26 1.73 -0.30
N LEU A 25 3.36 2.28 -0.80
CA LEU A 25 4.42 1.54 -1.49
C LEU A 25 5.36 0.80 -0.53
N PHE A 26 5.72 1.41 0.61
CA PHE A 26 6.77 0.86 1.48
C PHE A 26 6.26 -0.17 2.49
N ILE A 27 5.00 -0.10 2.92
CA ILE A 27 4.41 -1.08 3.86
C ILE A 27 4.39 -2.50 3.27
N PRO A 28 3.92 -2.76 2.04
CA PRO A 28 3.94 -4.10 1.45
C PRO A 28 5.35 -4.68 1.30
N GLN A 29 6.35 -3.82 1.07
CA GLN A 29 7.74 -4.25 0.98
C GLN A 29 8.33 -4.59 2.34
N ALA A 30 8.03 -3.80 3.36
CA ALA A 30 8.42 -4.12 4.73
C ALA A 30 7.79 -5.45 5.17
N ALA A 31 6.52 -5.68 4.82
CA ALA A 31 5.83 -6.94 5.05
C ALA A 31 6.51 -8.11 4.31
N LEU A 32 6.95 -7.91 3.05
CA LEU A 32 7.69 -8.92 2.30
C LEU A 32 9.03 -9.24 2.95
N GLN A 33 9.77 -8.24 3.42
CA GLN A 33 11.02 -8.48 4.15
C GLN A 33 10.80 -9.19 5.48
N ALA A 34 9.77 -8.81 6.22
CA ALA A 34 9.38 -9.52 7.45
C ALA A 34 9.02 -10.99 7.15
N ALA A 35 8.29 -11.25 6.06
CA ALA A 35 7.97 -12.61 5.63
C ALA A 35 9.21 -13.43 5.25
N ILE A 36 10.25 -12.80 4.67
CA ILE A 36 11.53 -13.46 4.38
C ILE A 36 12.27 -13.83 5.69
N LEU A 37 12.22 -12.96 6.69
CA LEU A 37 12.85 -13.18 7.99
C LEU A 37 12.13 -14.23 8.85
N LEU A 38 10.84 -14.40 8.62
CA LEU A 38 10.00 -15.31 9.41
C LEU A 38 10.57 -16.75 9.40
N GLY A 39 10.76 -17.31 10.61
CA GLY A 39 11.30 -18.66 10.80
C GLY A 39 12.82 -18.79 10.57
N GLN A 40 13.53 -17.69 10.42
CA GLN A 40 14.99 -17.67 10.38
C GLN A 40 15.56 -17.53 11.81
N PRO A 41 16.81 -18.01 12.07
CA PRO A 41 17.49 -17.76 13.35
C PRO A 41 17.64 -16.26 13.64
N GLU A 42 17.69 -15.89 14.93
CA GLU A 42 17.85 -14.48 15.35
C GLU A 42 19.10 -13.79 14.77
N GLU A 43 20.15 -14.57 14.52
CA GLU A 43 21.41 -14.08 13.95
C GLU A 43 21.33 -13.86 12.42
N TYR A 44 20.24 -14.28 11.78
CA TYR A 44 20.10 -14.17 10.33
C TYR A 44 19.92 -12.71 9.91
N THR A 45 20.81 -12.25 9.04
CA THR A 45 20.71 -10.93 8.42
C THR A 45 20.30 -11.03 6.98
N LEU A 46 19.38 -10.15 6.57
CA LEU A 46 18.97 -10.09 5.16
C LEU A 46 20.18 -9.82 4.25
N PRO A 47 20.31 -10.55 3.15
CA PRO A 47 21.40 -10.33 2.19
C PRO A 47 21.31 -8.89 1.63
N LYS A 48 22.47 -8.29 1.31
CA LYS A 48 22.53 -6.89 0.85
C LYS A 48 21.68 -6.62 -0.39
N TRP A 49 21.52 -7.62 -1.26
CA TRP A 49 20.67 -7.51 -2.44
C TRP A 49 19.18 -7.35 -2.12
N SER A 50 18.71 -7.77 -0.94
CA SER A 50 17.30 -7.57 -0.55
C SER A 50 16.90 -6.10 -0.49
N LYS A 51 17.86 -5.19 -0.31
CA LYS A 51 17.62 -3.75 -0.37
C LYS A 51 17.25 -3.26 -1.77
N LEU A 52 17.62 -4.00 -2.82
CA LEU A 52 17.26 -3.65 -4.20
C LEU A 52 15.75 -3.70 -4.44
N ILE A 53 15.00 -4.41 -3.60
CA ILE A 53 13.53 -4.46 -3.68
C ILE A 53 12.89 -3.08 -3.43
N TYR A 54 13.60 -2.16 -2.77
CA TYR A 54 13.11 -0.80 -2.57
C TYR A 54 13.27 0.11 -3.81
N LEU A 55 14.14 -0.25 -4.77
CA LEU A 55 14.37 0.57 -5.96
C LEU A 55 13.11 0.80 -6.80
N PRO A 56 12.31 -0.24 -7.12
CA PRO A 56 11.06 -0.03 -7.85
C PRO A 56 10.06 0.85 -7.07
N ALA A 57 10.00 0.74 -5.73
CA ALA A 57 9.12 1.59 -4.94
C ALA A 57 9.56 3.04 -4.95
N ILE A 58 10.87 3.29 -4.83
CA ILE A 58 11.41 4.63 -4.94
C ILE A 58 11.08 5.20 -6.32
N PHE A 59 11.26 4.41 -7.38
CA PHE A 59 10.91 4.81 -8.74
C PHE A 59 9.41 5.14 -8.87
N CYS A 60 8.53 4.27 -8.36
CA CYS A 60 7.08 4.49 -8.36
C CYS A 60 6.71 5.75 -7.56
N PHE A 61 7.35 5.97 -6.41
CA PHE A 61 7.10 7.16 -5.60
C PHE A 61 7.57 8.44 -6.30
N LEU A 62 8.73 8.42 -6.94
CA LEU A 62 9.21 9.55 -7.76
C LEU A 62 8.28 9.82 -8.94
N LEU A 63 7.75 8.76 -9.56
CA LEU A 63 6.76 8.89 -10.63
C LEU A 63 5.48 9.58 -10.14
N VAL A 64 5.01 9.27 -8.94
CA VAL A 64 3.82 9.91 -8.34
C VAL A 64 4.10 11.37 -8.01
N ILE A 65 5.21 11.67 -7.31
CA ILE A 65 5.53 13.05 -6.91
C ILE A 65 5.78 13.95 -8.12
N SER A 66 6.36 13.42 -9.19
CA SER A 66 6.62 14.17 -10.43
C SER A 66 5.40 14.25 -11.37
N ASN A 67 4.23 13.77 -10.94
CA ASN A 67 3.03 13.70 -11.79
C ASN A 67 2.63 15.05 -12.38
N ASP A 68 2.87 16.16 -11.69
CA ASP A 68 2.57 17.51 -12.17
C ASP A 68 3.25 17.86 -13.50
N PHE A 69 4.40 17.25 -13.78
CA PHE A 69 5.17 17.51 -15.01
C PHE A 69 4.70 16.67 -16.21
N HIS A 70 4.12 15.48 -15.96
CA HIS A 70 3.85 14.55 -17.06
C HIS A 70 2.43 13.98 -17.08
N GLN A 71 1.67 14.12 -16.00
CA GLN A 71 0.29 13.63 -15.84
C GLN A 71 0.08 12.16 -16.29
N ARG A 72 1.09 11.30 -16.04
CA ARG A 72 1.03 9.89 -16.43
C ARG A 72 0.50 8.96 -15.35
N VAL A 73 0.43 9.44 -14.11
CA VAL A 73 -0.17 8.70 -12.99
C VAL A 73 -1.61 9.13 -12.81
N PHE A 74 -1.81 10.45 -12.75
CA PHE A 74 -3.11 11.09 -12.66
C PHE A 74 -3.20 12.18 -13.70
N SER A 75 -4.28 12.21 -14.47
CA SER A 75 -4.61 13.33 -15.36
C SER A 75 -5.73 14.15 -14.75
N PHE A 76 -5.59 15.47 -14.86
CA PHE A 76 -6.59 16.44 -14.39
C PHE A 76 -7.27 17.07 -15.60
N PRO A 77 -8.59 17.41 -15.52
CA PRO A 77 -9.30 18.10 -16.58
C PRO A 77 -8.58 19.39 -16.99
N LEU A 78 -8.57 19.69 -18.28
CA LEU A 78 -7.93 20.88 -18.84
C LEU A 78 -8.52 22.16 -18.23
N GLY A 79 -7.67 22.96 -17.62
CA GLY A 79 -8.01 24.26 -17.07
C GLY A 79 -8.52 24.25 -15.64
N GLU A 80 -8.63 23.10 -15.01
CA GLU A 80 -8.99 23.03 -13.59
C GLU A 80 -7.74 22.92 -12.70
N ILE A 81 -7.74 23.70 -11.63
CA ILE A 81 -6.84 23.52 -10.51
C ILE A 81 -7.15 22.14 -9.90
N TRP A 82 -6.12 21.41 -9.50
CA TRP A 82 -6.26 20.12 -8.86
C TRP A 82 -7.42 20.10 -7.83
N THR A 83 -8.32 19.15 -8.00
CA THR A 83 -9.35 18.83 -7.03
C THR A 83 -9.34 17.33 -6.78
N ASP A 84 -9.56 16.90 -5.55
CA ASP A 84 -9.69 15.49 -5.19
C ASP A 84 -10.95 14.81 -5.78
N LYS A 85 -11.78 15.57 -6.49
CA LYS A 85 -13.05 15.11 -7.08
C LYS A 85 -12.98 14.87 -8.59
N ALA A 86 -11.96 15.38 -9.26
CA ALA A 86 -11.90 15.36 -10.73
C ALA A 86 -10.49 14.97 -11.21
N TYR A 87 -10.15 13.70 -11.12
CA TYR A 87 -8.95 13.13 -11.71
C TYR A 87 -9.26 11.79 -12.35
N CYS A 88 -8.45 11.41 -13.35
CA CYS A 88 -8.47 10.10 -13.99
C CYS A 88 -7.17 9.35 -13.71
N TYR A 89 -7.27 8.03 -13.57
CA TYR A 89 -6.09 7.17 -13.44
C TYR A 89 -5.48 6.90 -14.80
N GLU A 90 -4.18 7.12 -14.93
CA GLU A 90 -3.40 6.88 -16.13
C GLU A 90 -2.50 5.62 -16.00
N SER A 91 -1.81 5.27 -17.07
CA SER A 91 -0.97 4.05 -17.15
C SER A 91 0.04 3.92 -16.01
N GLY A 92 0.62 5.02 -15.55
CA GLY A 92 1.57 5.05 -14.43
C GLY A 92 0.95 4.60 -13.11
N TYR A 93 -0.32 4.92 -12.87
CA TYR A 93 -1.03 4.43 -11.69
C TYR A 93 -1.10 2.90 -11.65
N TYR A 94 -1.38 2.27 -12.77
CA TYR A 94 -1.46 0.80 -12.84
C TYR A 94 -0.09 0.13 -12.62
N ILE A 95 1.01 0.81 -12.98
CA ILE A 95 2.38 0.33 -12.67
C ILE A 95 2.61 0.36 -11.16
N VAL A 96 2.24 1.45 -10.49
CA VAL A 96 2.32 1.59 -9.03
C VAL A 96 1.49 0.50 -8.34
N LEU A 97 0.24 0.35 -8.75
CA LEU A 97 -0.70 -0.65 -8.21
C LEU A 97 -0.19 -2.09 -8.43
N LEU A 98 0.34 -2.39 -9.62
CA LEU A 98 0.90 -3.71 -9.93
C LEU A 98 2.07 -4.04 -8.99
N TRP A 99 2.97 -3.09 -8.75
CA TRP A 99 4.10 -3.29 -7.85
C TRP A 99 3.63 -3.56 -6.41
N GLU A 100 2.66 -2.82 -5.94
CA GLU A 100 2.06 -2.99 -4.61
C GLU A 100 1.43 -4.38 -4.44
N ILE A 101 0.62 -4.79 -5.42
CA ILE A 101 -0.01 -6.11 -5.45
C ILE A 101 1.04 -7.22 -5.46
N LEU A 102 2.09 -7.11 -6.29
CA LEU A 102 3.17 -8.09 -6.36
C LEU A 102 3.88 -8.25 -5.01
N CYS A 103 4.21 -7.15 -4.34
CA CYS A 103 4.84 -7.20 -3.02
C CYS A 103 3.91 -7.81 -1.96
N GLY A 104 2.65 -7.36 -1.92
CA GLY A 104 1.66 -7.84 -0.96
C GLY A 104 1.36 -9.33 -1.12
N VAL A 105 1.11 -9.77 -2.36
CA VAL A 105 0.85 -11.20 -2.67
C VAL A 105 2.08 -12.06 -2.36
N SER A 106 3.28 -11.60 -2.71
CA SER A 106 4.51 -12.33 -2.42
C SER A 106 4.75 -12.46 -0.92
N ALA A 107 4.56 -11.38 -0.16
CA ALA A 107 4.65 -11.39 1.29
C ALA A 107 3.69 -12.42 1.90
N PHE A 108 2.45 -12.38 1.43
CA PHE A 108 1.43 -13.31 1.90
C PHE A 108 1.76 -14.77 1.60
N ILE A 109 2.11 -15.11 0.37
CA ILE A 109 2.48 -16.48 -0.02
C ILE A 109 3.62 -16.98 0.87
N LEU A 110 4.66 -16.15 1.08
CA LEU A 110 5.78 -16.51 1.95
C LEU A 110 5.35 -16.71 3.41
N MET A 111 4.48 -15.85 3.94
CA MET A 111 3.96 -16.00 5.30
C MET A 111 3.20 -17.30 5.46
N VAL A 112 2.26 -17.60 4.55
CA VAL A 112 1.47 -18.85 4.59
C VAL A 112 2.37 -20.09 4.46
N TYR A 113 3.38 -20.03 3.59
CA TYR A 113 4.31 -21.14 3.38
C TYR A 113 5.20 -21.40 4.59
N LYS A 114 5.76 -20.35 5.19
CA LYS A 114 6.69 -20.44 6.30
C LYS A 114 6.02 -20.64 7.66
N CYS A 115 4.80 -20.15 7.82
CA CYS A 115 4.10 -20.24 9.08
C CYS A 115 3.67 -21.69 9.36
N ARG A 116 4.27 -22.30 10.38
CA ARG A 116 3.86 -23.62 10.90
C ARG A 116 2.60 -23.52 11.78
N LEU A 117 1.63 -22.74 11.34
CA LEU A 117 0.38 -22.58 12.06
C LEU A 117 -0.40 -23.90 12.14
N SER A 118 -1.08 -24.12 13.28
CA SER A 118 -2.03 -25.24 13.40
C SER A 118 -3.09 -25.11 12.30
N GLN A 119 -3.68 -26.25 11.90
CA GLN A 119 -4.69 -26.28 10.82
C GLN A 119 -5.81 -25.23 11.01
N ARG A 120 -6.23 -24.99 12.26
CA ARG A 120 -7.28 -24.01 12.59
C ARG A 120 -6.83 -22.55 12.39
N LYS A 121 -5.55 -22.22 12.62
CA LYS A 121 -5.02 -20.85 12.48
C LYS A 121 -4.67 -20.50 11.02
N LYS A 122 -4.53 -21.49 10.13
CA LYS A 122 -4.22 -21.25 8.70
C LYS A 122 -5.31 -20.48 7.95
N TYR A 123 -6.55 -20.50 8.44
CA TYR A 123 -7.64 -19.76 7.81
C TYR A 123 -7.62 -18.26 8.11
N LEU A 124 -6.97 -17.82 9.19
CA LEU A 124 -6.95 -16.42 9.60
C LEU A 124 -6.30 -15.49 8.55
N PRO A 125 -5.10 -15.81 7.98
CA PRO A 125 -4.53 -15.03 6.89
C PRO A 125 -5.44 -14.99 5.65
N VAL A 126 -6.10 -16.11 5.31
CA VAL A 126 -7.01 -16.18 4.16
C VAL A 126 -8.20 -15.26 4.37
N ILE A 127 -8.79 -15.25 5.56
CA ILE A 127 -9.90 -14.35 5.93
C ILE A 127 -9.43 -12.89 5.80
N GLY A 128 -8.25 -12.56 6.32
CA GLY A 128 -7.69 -11.21 6.22
C GLY A 128 -7.56 -10.73 4.77
N ILE A 129 -7.11 -11.59 3.86
CA ILE A 129 -7.04 -11.28 2.43
C ILE A 129 -8.41 -11.11 1.80
N CYS A 130 -9.35 -12.00 2.10
CA CYS A 130 -10.71 -11.85 1.58
C CYS A 130 -11.30 -10.49 2.00
N ILE A 131 -11.10 -10.08 3.26
CA ILE A 131 -11.53 -8.77 3.75
C ILE A 131 -10.82 -7.64 2.98
N THR A 132 -9.51 -7.75 2.76
CA THR A 132 -8.74 -6.74 2.02
C THR A 132 -9.19 -6.62 0.57
N ILE A 133 -9.46 -7.75 -0.11
CA ILE A 133 -9.97 -7.75 -1.48
C ILE A 133 -11.37 -7.12 -1.54
N ILE A 134 -12.28 -7.51 -0.63
CA ILE A 134 -13.61 -6.93 -0.55
C ILE A 134 -13.52 -5.42 -0.34
N TYR A 135 -12.65 -5.00 0.59
CA TYR A 135 -12.40 -3.59 0.83
C TYR A 135 -11.88 -2.87 -0.43
N ALA A 136 -10.88 -3.43 -1.12
CA ALA A 136 -10.32 -2.86 -2.35
C ALA A 136 -11.39 -2.70 -3.45
N VAL A 137 -12.27 -3.68 -3.62
CA VAL A 137 -13.38 -3.62 -4.58
C VAL A 137 -14.38 -2.51 -4.21
N ILE A 138 -14.75 -2.40 -2.94
CA ILE A 138 -15.66 -1.34 -2.48
C ILE A 138 -15.00 0.03 -2.61
N HIS A 139 -13.72 0.16 -2.26
CA HIS A 139 -12.96 1.40 -2.45
C HIS A 139 -12.92 1.82 -3.94
N ALA A 140 -12.67 0.87 -4.84
CA ALA A 140 -12.66 1.11 -6.28
C ALA A 140 -14.04 1.50 -6.85
N SER A 141 -15.13 1.14 -6.18
CA SER A 141 -16.50 1.55 -6.57
C SER A 141 -16.83 3.01 -6.28
N GLY A 142 -15.91 3.80 -5.70
CA GLY A 142 -16.04 5.23 -5.50
C GLY A 142 -16.94 5.66 -4.35
N VAL A 143 -17.23 4.78 -3.39
CA VAL A 143 -18.03 5.10 -2.22
C VAL A 143 -17.25 6.03 -1.28
N GLN A 144 -17.62 7.31 -1.24
CA GLN A 144 -16.86 8.38 -0.58
C GLN A 144 -16.54 8.14 0.90
N TRP A 145 -17.46 7.59 1.70
CA TRP A 145 -17.20 7.33 3.13
C TRP A 145 -16.18 6.23 3.38
N MET A 146 -16.01 5.29 2.44
CA MET A 146 -14.99 4.26 2.52
C MET A 146 -13.57 4.78 2.29
N GLN A 147 -13.41 5.87 1.57
CA GLN A 147 -12.10 6.51 1.36
C GLN A 147 -11.53 7.10 2.66
N VAL A 148 -12.40 7.51 3.58
CA VAL A 148 -12.00 8.05 4.89
C VAL A 148 -11.54 6.94 5.85
N ILE A 149 -12.19 5.78 5.80
CA ILE A 149 -11.95 4.66 6.73
C ILE A 149 -10.80 3.75 6.26
N GLY A 150 -10.35 3.89 5.00
CA GLY A 150 -9.39 2.98 4.37
C GLY A 150 -8.06 2.82 5.09
N GLY A 151 -7.50 3.92 5.58
CA GLY A 151 -6.25 3.91 6.36
C GLY A 151 -6.40 3.15 7.67
N ASP A 152 -7.53 3.30 8.34
CA ASP A 152 -7.79 2.67 9.63
C ASP A 152 -8.00 1.15 9.49
N ILE A 153 -8.70 0.70 8.45
CA ILE A 153 -8.88 -0.73 8.17
C ILE A 153 -7.53 -1.40 7.88
N THR A 154 -6.68 -0.77 7.08
CA THR A 154 -5.35 -1.30 6.78
C THR A 154 -4.50 -1.41 8.04
N ALA A 155 -4.52 -0.40 8.91
CA ALA A 155 -3.80 -0.42 10.18
C ALA A 155 -4.32 -1.53 11.11
N VAL A 156 -5.64 -1.69 11.22
CA VAL A 156 -6.25 -2.77 12.03
C VAL A 156 -5.88 -4.14 11.49
N LEU A 157 -5.89 -4.34 10.17
CA LEU A 157 -5.47 -5.61 9.55
C LEU A 157 -3.99 -5.91 9.83
N CYS A 158 -3.10 -4.91 9.73
CA CYS A 158 -1.69 -5.08 10.08
C CYS A 158 -1.51 -5.47 11.56
N LEU A 159 -2.21 -4.82 12.48
CA LEU A 159 -2.17 -5.16 13.90
C LEU A 159 -2.71 -6.57 14.17
N MET A 160 -3.80 -6.98 13.53
CA MET A 160 -4.31 -8.35 13.63
C MET A 160 -3.29 -9.38 13.13
N PHE A 161 -2.57 -9.09 12.04
CA PHE A 161 -1.49 -9.96 11.56
C PHE A 161 -0.38 -10.10 12.59
N VAL A 162 0.10 -9.00 13.18
CA VAL A 162 1.12 -9.03 14.24
C VAL A 162 0.64 -9.88 15.42
N CYS A 163 -0.56 -9.66 15.93
CA CYS A 163 -1.11 -10.45 17.05
C CYS A 163 -1.25 -11.95 16.73
N ILE A 164 -1.53 -12.32 15.49
CA ILE A 164 -1.64 -13.73 15.06
C ILE A 164 -0.26 -14.40 15.05
N PHE A 165 0.80 -13.65 14.74
CA PHE A 165 2.16 -14.20 14.65
C PHE A 165 2.88 -14.25 15.99
N GLU A 166 2.50 -13.42 16.96
CA GLU A 166 3.04 -13.43 18.32
C GLU A 166 2.37 -14.48 19.25
N SER A 167 1.22 -15.02 18.87
CA SER A 167 0.47 -16.04 19.65
C SER A 167 0.75 -17.47 19.17
#